data_ce4fb34edd9b9575b5d6fb2633121a4d
#
_entry.id   ce4fb34edd9b9575b5d6fb2633121a4d
#
_cell.length_a   1.000
_cell.length_b   1.000
_cell.length_c   1.000
_cell.angle_alpha   90.00
_cell.angle_beta   90.00
_cell.angle_gamma   90.00
#
_symmetry.space_group_name_H-M   'P 1'
#
loop_
_entity.id
_entity.type
_entity.pdbx_description
1 polymer ?
#
loop_
_entity_poly.entity_id
_entity_poly.type
_entity_poly.pdbx_seq_one_letter_code
_entity_poly.pdbx_strand_id
1 'polypeptide(L)'
;MIKLKKVHYKTKARTLGVFVLLSGLFIALFAATLLLTTPDRVLAHQSIQTSVQTQEVTEASARDIRGASPYVAIENEPAPKLIVDPPLPEGLVQGVYWAQYRVENLHIVPVLGTSALQISPRAGHLHVIVDDLPWWWADASDNNTVDIAGLPPGQHKVKIQLVDTNHNVFPGQVVTQTFTVPDYNSRHAH
;
A
#
# COMPACT_ATOMS: atom_id res chain seq x y z
N MET A 1 -22.17 -15.69 40.18
CA MET A 1 -21.65 -16.98 39.72
C MET A 1 -21.94 -17.05 38.19
N ILE A 2 -20.99 -16.61 37.35
CA ILE A 2 -21.17 -16.52 35.89
C ILE A 2 -20.41 -17.70 35.26
N LYS A 3 -21.14 -18.60 34.59
CA LYS A 3 -20.58 -19.76 33.89
C LYS A 3 -19.97 -19.32 32.56
N LEU A 4 -18.66 -19.42 32.41
CA LEU A 4 -17.93 -19.27 31.16
C LEU A 4 -18.14 -20.51 30.28
N LYS A 5 -18.73 -20.32 29.09
CA LYS A 5 -18.79 -21.34 28.03
C LYS A 5 -17.45 -21.43 27.31
N LYS A 6 -16.82 -22.62 27.41
CA LYS A 6 -15.63 -22.97 26.62
C LYS A 6 -16.01 -23.18 25.15
N VAL A 7 -15.46 -22.36 24.28
CA VAL A 7 -15.57 -22.53 22.83
C VAL A 7 -14.41 -23.44 22.37
N HIS A 8 -14.75 -24.59 21.78
CA HIS A 8 -13.77 -25.51 21.20
C HIS A 8 -13.57 -25.17 19.73
N TYR A 9 -12.36 -24.78 19.36
CA TYR A 9 -11.94 -24.66 17.97
C TYR A 9 -11.44 -26.01 17.47
N LYS A 10 -12.14 -26.59 16.49
CA LYS A 10 -11.67 -27.77 15.72
C LYS A 10 -10.69 -27.32 14.65
N THR A 11 -9.42 -27.64 14.83
CA THR A 11 -8.38 -27.48 13.80
C THR A 11 -8.54 -28.61 12.77
N LYS A 12 -8.86 -28.27 11.53
CA LYS A 12 -8.81 -29.20 10.39
C LYS A 12 -7.38 -29.24 9.84
N ALA A 13 -6.69 -30.35 10.06
CA ALA A 13 -5.44 -30.67 9.38
C ALA A 13 -5.70 -30.89 7.88
N ARG A 14 -5.03 -30.15 7.03
CA ARG A 14 -5.00 -30.38 5.58
C ARG A 14 -3.77 -31.22 5.24
N THR A 15 -4.04 -32.41 4.77
CA THR A 15 -3.05 -33.37 4.24
C THR A 15 -2.40 -32.82 2.98
N LEU A 16 -1.08 -32.72 3.00
CA LEU A 16 -0.27 -32.31 1.86
C LEU A 16 -0.08 -33.51 0.93
N GLY A 17 -0.70 -33.49 -0.25
CA GLY A 17 -0.51 -34.49 -1.28
C GLY A 17 0.83 -34.28 -2.00
N VAL A 18 1.68 -35.30 -1.93
CA VAL A 18 2.95 -35.39 -2.66
C VAL A 18 2.64 -35.84 -4.09
N PHE A 19 2.87 -34.95 -5.09
CA PHE A 19 2.87 -35.34 -6.50
C PHE A 19 4.28 -35.76 -6.92
N VAL A 20 4.45 -37.06 -7.20
CA VAL A 20 5.64 -37.63 -7.84
C VAL A 20 5.44 -37.50 -9.34
N LEU A 21 6.25 -36.69 -10.00
CA LEU A 21 6.31 -36.62 -11.47
C LEU A 21 7.40 -37.62 -11.96
N LEU A 22 6.95 -38.69 -12.61
CA LEU A 22 7.80 -39.57 -13.42
C LEU A 22 8.17 -38.85 -14.73
N SER A 23 9.44 -38.57 -14.91
CA SER A 23 10.01 -38.11 -16.18
C SER A 23 10.32 -39.33 -17.08
N GLY A 24 9.51 -39.52 -18.13
CA GLY A 24 9.76 -40.52 -19.18
C GLY A 24 10.86 -40.05 -20.14
N LEU A 25 11.88 -40.86 -20.26
CA LEU A 25 13.00 -40.77 -21.19
C LEU A 25 12.56 -41.23 -22.58
N PHE A 26 12.44 -40.34 -23.57
CA PHE A 26 12.28 -40.72 -24.99
C PHE A 26 13.63 -40.61 -25.71
N ILE A 27 14.22 -41.77 -26.02
CA ILE A 27 15.35 -41.90 -26.94
C ILE A 27 14.75 -42.13 -28.33
N ALA A 28 14.89 -41.19 -29.25
CA ALA A 28 14.58 -41.39 -30.66
C ALA A 28 15.88 -41.50 -31.46
N LEU A 29 16.15 -42.70 -31.91
CA LEU A 29 17.21 -43.05 -32.87
C LEU A 29 16.73 -42.64 -34.28
N PHE A 30 17.44 -41.73 -34.99
CA PHE A 30 17.18 -41.50 -36.41
C PHE A 30 18.39 -41.83 -37.23
N ALA A 31 18.16 -42.78 -38.11
CA ALA A 31 19.14 -43.34 -39.05
C ALA A 31 19.51 -42.34 -40.16
N ALA A 32 20.77 -42.33 -40.50
CA ALA A 32 21.32 -41.61 -41.63
C ALA A 32 20.90 -42.25 -42.97
N THR A 33 20.31 -41.49 -43.87
CA THR A 33 20.26 -41.81 -45.33
C THR A 33 20.98 -40.73 -46.09
N LEU A 34 22.09 -41.15 -46.68
CA LEU A 34 22.93 -40.39 -47.60
C LEU A 34 22.27 -40.44 -48.99
N LEU A 35 21.85 -39.27 -49.56
CA LEU A 35 21.52 -39.14 -50.97
C LEU A 35 22.37 -38.04 -51.57
N LEU A 36 23.27 -38.44 -52.48
CA LEU A 36 23.97 -37.54 -53.41
C LEU A 36 22.99 -36.96 -54.41
N THR A 37 22.91 -35.61 -54.52
CA THR A 37 22.43 -34.92 -55.73
C THR A 37 23.18 -33.60 -55.86
N THR A 38 23.65 -33.37 -57.08
CA THR A 38 24.37 -32.35 -57.81
C THR A 38 24.17 -30.87 -57.38
N PRO A 39 25.18 -30.01 -57.67
CA PRO A 39 25.17 -28.60 -57.25
C PRO A 39 24.41 -27.76 -58.24
N ASP A 40 23.29 -27.24 -57.84
CA ASP A 40 22.64 -26.14 -58.53
C ASP A 40 23.00 -24.83 -57.78
N ARG A 41 23.56 -23.90 -58.56
CA ARG A 41 23.95 -22.58 -58.06
C ARG A 41 22.70 -21.76 -57.80
N VAL A 42 22.26 -21.74 -56.55
CA VAL A 42 21.31 -20.75 -56.07
C VAL A 42 22.08 -19.67 -55.33
N LEU A 43 22.01 -18.46 -55.88
CA LEU A 43 22.51 -17.24 -55.24
C LEU A 43 21.91 -17.13 -53.85
N ALA A 44 22.69 -17.45 -52.82
CA ALA A 44 22.32 -17.24 -51.43
C ALA A 44 22.23 -15.73 -51.18
N HIS A 45 21.02 -15.22 -51.11
CA HIS A 45 20.76 -13.99 -50.42
C HIS A 45 21.09 -14.26 -48.95
N GLN A 46 22.28 -13.86 -48.54
CA GLN A 46 22.57 -13.72 -47.10
C GLN A 46 21.76 -12.58 -46.55
N SER A 47 20.58 -12.87 -46.04
CA SER A 47 19.89 -12.00 -45.11
C SER A 47 20.78 -11.88 -43.88
N ILE A 48 21.48 -10.75 -43.80
CA ILE A 48 22.15 -10.33 -42.57
C ILE A 48 21.02 -10.11 -41.56
N GLN A 49 20.71 -11.12 -40.77
CA GLN A 49 19.94 -10.92 -39.53
C GLN A 49 20.87 -10.18 -38.60
N THR A 50 20.82 -8.85 -38.66
CA THR A 50 21.30 -8.00 -37.60
C THR A 50 20.41 -8.30 -36.39
N SER A 51 20.87 -9.20 -35.54
CA SER A 51 20.29 -9.34 -34.20
C SER A 51 20.54 -8.01 -33.50
N VAL A 52 19.54 -7.14 -33.53
CA VAL A 52 19.47 -6.00 -32.63
C VAL A 52 19.29 -6.62 -31.25
N GLN A 53 20.42 -6.86 -30.56
CA GLN A 53 20.39 -7.05 -29.12
C GLN A 53 19.90 -5.73 -28.56
N THR A 54 18.60 -5.67 -28.28
CA THR A 54 18.05 -4.66 -27.38
C THR A 54 18.70 -4.94 -26.03
N GLN A 55 19.81 -4.26 -25.76
CA GLN A 55 20.31 -4.16 -24.38
C GLN A 55 19.16 -3.48 -23.63
N GLU A 56 18.49 -4.27 -22.80
CA GLU A 56 17.63 -3.74 -21.79
C GLU A 56 18.53 -2.85 -20.90
N VAL A 57 18.48 -1.55 -21.18
CA VAL A 57 19.11 -0.57 -20.30
C VAL A 57 18.27 -0.60 -19.05
N THR A 58 18.68 -1.41 -18.09
CA THR A 58 18.13 -1.36 -16.74
C THR A 58 18.47 0.04 -16.22
N GLU A 59 17.47 0.92 -16.22
CA GLU A 59 17.64 2.26 -15.67
C GLU A 59 18.07 2.12 -14.22
N ALA A 60 19.28 2.58 -13.92
CA ALA A 60 19.80 2.57 -12.58
C ALA A 60 18.92 3.46 -11.67
N SER A 61 18.45 2.94 -10.57
CA SER A 61 17.70 3.71 -9.59
C SER A 61 18.58 4.78 -8.93
N ALA A 62 17.96 5.79 -8.33
CA ALA A 62 18.72 6.79 -7.57
C ALA A 62 19.57 6.16 -6.46
N ARG A 63 19.15 5.04 -5.91
CA ARG A 63 19.90 4.27 -4.93
C ARG A 63 21.13 3.59 -5.53
N ASP A 64 21.03 3.09 -6.76
CA ASP A 64 22.13 2.45 -7.46
C ASP A 64 23.21 3.48 -7.81
N ILE A 65 22.81 4.70 -8.15
CA ILE A 65 23.71 5.80 -8.52
C ILE A 65 24.36 6.44 -7.30
N ARG A 66 23.58 6.67 -6.23
CA ARG A 66 24.01 7.46 -5.05
C ARG A 66 24.34 6.63 -3.82
N GLY A 67 24.05 5.35 -3.85
CA GLY A 67 24.09 4.46 -2.69
C GLY A 67 22.86 4.60 -1.79
N ALA A 68 22.84 3.88 -0.71
CA ALA A 68 21.80 4.02 0.30
C ALA A 68 21.86 5.43 0.91
N SER A 69 20.70 6.06 1.11
CA SER A 69 20.64 7.33 1.84
C SER A 69 21.28 7.15 3.22
N PRO A 70 22.13 8.06 3.66
CA PRO A 70 22.72 7.98 4.98
C PRO A 70 21.61 7.98 6.04
N TYR A 71 21.74 7.09 7.00
CA TYR A 71 20.84 7.03 8.13
C TYR A 71 21.21 8.16 9.09
N VAL A 72 20.34 9.15 9.21
CA VAL A 72 20.55 10.28 10.13
C VAL A 72 19.65 10.06 11.34
N ALA A 73 20.25 9.94 12.53
CA ALA A 73 19.52 9.83 13.78
C ALA A 73 18.76 11.13 14.08
N ILE A 74 17.62 11.02 14.79
CA ILE A 74 16.90 12.19 15.28
C ILE A 74 17.75 12.89 16.35
N GLU A 75 18.13 14.13 16.06
CA GLU A 75 18.81 15.01 17.00
C GLU A 75 18.06 16.34 17.11
N ASN A 76 17.54 16.65 18.28
CA ASN A 76 16.92 17.95 18.60
C ASN A 76 15.77 18.38 17.66
N GLU A 77 15.07 17.46 17.04
CA GLU A 77 13.90 17.79 16.25
C GLU A 77 12.75 18.26 17.16
N PRO A 78 12.03 19.34 16.78
CA PRO A 78 10.83 19.75 17.47
C PRO A 78 9.79 18.63 17.53
N ALA A 79 8.88 18.68 18.50
CA ALA A 79 7.77 17.75 18.59
C ALA A 79 6.90 17.83 17.33
N PRO A 80 6.37 16.70 16.83
CA PRO A 80 5.45 16.71 15.72
C PRO A 80 4.13 17.36 16.13
N LYS A 81 3.43 17.96 15.16
CA LYS A 81 2.17 18.64 15.41
C LYS A 81 1.17 18.34 14.31
N LEU A 82 -0.03 17.94 14.71
CA LEU A 82 -1.18 17.73 13.84
C LEU A 82 -2.15 18.89 13.95
N ILE A 83 -2.56 19.45 12.83
CA ILE A 83 -3.58 20.49 12.69
C ILE A 83 -4.61 19.93 11.71
N VAL A 84 -5.89 19.91 12.10
CA VAL A 84 -7.00 19.48 11.23
C VAL A 84 -8.03 20.59 11.21
N ASP A 85 -8.36 21.09 10.04
CA ASP A 85 -9.40 22.09 9.86
C ASP A 85 -10.79 21.45 10.00
N PRO A 86 -11.82 22.21 10.34
CA PRO A 86 -13.20 21.68 10.38
C PRO A 86 -13.60 21.08 9.02
N PRO A 87 -14.49 20.06 9.02
CA PRO A 87 -14.95 19.47 7.76
C PRO A 87 -15.74 20.50 6.95
N LEU A 88 -15.58 20.43 5.62
CA LEU A 88 -16.26 21.32 4.70
C LEU A 88 -17.76 21.04 4.67
N PRO A 89 -18.62 22.06 4.89
CA PRO A 89 -20.09 21.90 4.86
C PRO A 89 -20.62 21.35 3.52
N GLU A 90 -19.96 21.69 2.42
CA GLU A 90 -20.30 21.24 1.07
C GLU A 90 -20.17 19.71 0.92
N GLY A 91 -19.20 19.12 1.59
CA GLY A 91 -19.06 17.66 1.65
C GLY A 91 -20.13 17.03 2.52
N LEU A 92 -20.39 17.58 3.70
CA LEU A 92 -21.36 17.03 4.64
C LEU A 92 -22.77 16.93 4.06
N VAL A 93 -23.18 17.90 3.23
CA VAL A 93 -24.48 17.84 2.55
C VAL A 93 -24.59 16.75 1.49
N GLN A 94 -23.46 16.12 1.15
CA GLN A 94 -23.37 15.00 0.21
C GLN A 94 -23.09 13.67 0.93
N GLY A 95 -23.04 13.67 2.26
CA GLY A 95 -22.65 12.50 3.04
C GLY A 95 -21.16 12.20 2.96
N VAL A 96 -20.35 13.25 2.75
CA VAL A 96 -18.89 13.14 2.67
C VAL A 96 -18.24 14.05 3.71
N TYR A 97 -17.36 13.49 4.50
CA TYR A 97 -16.48 14.24 5.37
C TYR A 97 -15.23 14.64 4.55
N TRP A 98 -15.03 15.92 4.34
CA TRP A 98 -13.83 16.50 3.73
C TRP A 98 -13.15 17.38 4.76
N ALA A 99 -11.98 17.01 5.21
CA ALA A 99 -11.18 17.83 6.12
C ALA A 99 -9.75 17.95 5.62
N GLN A 100 -9.24 19.17 5.68
CA GLN A 100 -7.84 19.43 5.38
C GLN A 100 -7.01 19.26 6.66
N TYR A 101 -5.80 18.69 6.53
CA TYR A 101 -4.85 18.61 7.63
C TYR A 101 -3.48 19.19 7.24
N ARG A 102 -2.71 19.52 8.25
CA ARG A 102 -1.29 19.89 8.15
C ARG A 102 -0.52 19.20 9.25
N VAL A 103 0.69 18.76 8.92
CA VAL A 103 1.61 18.16 9.88
C VAL A 103 2.90 18.96 9.90
N GLU A 104 3.35 19.32 11.08
CA GLU A 104 4.64 19.99 11.30
C GLU A 104 5.62 19.01 11.94
N ASN A 105 6.91 19.11 11.60
CA ASN A 105 8.02 18.32 12.18
C ASN A 105 7.89 16.81 12.05
N LEU A 106 7.21 16.33 11.00
CA LEU A 106 7.07 14.94 10.66
C LEU A 106 6.69 14.81 9.18
N HIS A 107 7.23 13.82 8.49
CA HIS A 107 6.82 13.46 7.14
C HIS A 107 5.81 12.31 7.17
N ILE A 108 4.68 12.52 6.50
CA ILE A 108 3.70 11.46 6.27
C ILE A 108 4.23 10.57 5.15
N VAL A 109 4.58 9.34 5.48
CA VAL A 109 5.16 8.38 4.51
C VAL A 109 4.75 6.95 4.89
N PRO A 110 4.63 6.04 3.91
CA PRO A 110 4.25 4.64 4.14
C PRO A 110 5.44 3.81 4.63
N VAL A 111 6.16 4.30 5.64
CA VAL A 111 7.26 3.59 6.28
C VAL A 111 6.79 3.09 7.63
N LEU A 112 6.95 1.79 7.85
CA LEU A 112 6.49 1.11 9.05
C LEU A 112 7.63 0.36 9.73
N GLY A 113 7.50 0.18 11.04
CA GLY A 113 8.38 -0.63 11.86
C GLY A 113 9.33 0.17 12.74
N THR A 114 9.87 -0.53 13.73
CA THR A 114 10.66 0.06 14.83
C THR A 114 12.00 0.65 14.39
N SER A 115 12.59 0.14 13.30
CA SER A 115 13.86 0.65 12.78
C SER A 115 13.77 2.08 12.24
N ALA A 116 12.57 2.55 11.92
CA ALA A 116 12.33 3.91 11.44
C ALA A 116 11.97 4.92 12.54
N LEU A 117 11.91 4.49 13.80
CA LEU A 117 11.58 5.38 14.92
C LEU A 117 12.63 6.45 15.21
N GLN A 118 13.87 6.22 14.80
CA GLN A 118 15.03 7.05 15.14
C GLN A 118 15.65 7.74 13.93
N ILE A 119 14.91 7.87 12.83
CA ILE A 119 15.39 8.55 11.63
C ILE A 119 15.00 10.03 11.63
N SER A 120 15.84 10.86 11.01
CA SER A 120 15.56 12.26 10.73
C SER A 120 15.61 12.48 9.19
N PRO A 121 14.64 13.22 8.62
CA PRO A 121 13.48 13.79 9.29
C PRO A 121 12.50 12.70 9.79
N ARG A 122 11.79 13.00 10.88
CA ARG A 122 10.86 12.08 11.52
C ARG A 122 9.78 11.62 10.55
N ALA A 123 9.49 10.31 10.54
CA ALA A 123 8.48 9.67 9.70
C ALA A 123 7.28 9.19 10.52
N GLY A 124 6.10 9.16 9.90
CA GLY A 124 4.87 8.65 10.52
C GLY A 124 3.71 8.69 9.53
N HIS A 125 2.51 8.50 10.05
CA HIS A 125 1.27 8.51 9.27
C HIS A 125 0.06 8.87 10.15
N LEU A 126 -1.12 8.93 9.57
CA LEU A 126 -2.36 9.16 10.32
C LEU A 126 -3.08 7.84 10.56
N HIS A 127 -3.68 7.72 11.76
CA HIS A 127 -4.76 6.78 12.01
C HIS A 127 -6.08 7.53 11.99
N VAL A 128 -7.04 7.04 11.23
CA VAL A 128 -8.38 7.62 11.11
C VAL A 128 -9.42 6.63 11.61
N ILE A 129 -10.26 7.06 12.55
CA ILE A 129 -11.29 6.27 13.20
C ILE A 129 -12.62 7.00 13.05
N VAL A 130 -13.65 6.29 12.58
CA VAL A 130 -15.02 6.81 12.42
C VAL A 130 -15.94 6.17 13.44
N ASP A 131 -16.76 7.00 14.11
CA ASP A 131 -17.84 6.60 15.03
C ASP A 131 -17.42 5.57 16.08
N ASP A 132 -16.20 5.72 16.60
CA ASP A 132 -15.59 4.79 17.57
C ASP A 132 -15.58 3.31 17.14
N LEU A 133 -15.56 3.06 15.83
CA LEU A 133 -15.39 1.72 15.32
C LEU A 133 -14.13 1.06 15.91
N PRO A 134 -14.14 -0.26 16.12
CA PRO A 134 -13.02 -0.95 16.76
C PRO A 134 -11.81 -1.13 15.82
N TRP A 135 -11.80 -0.47 14.69
CA TRP A 135 -10.75 -0.50 13.69
C TRP A 135 -10.44 0.92 13.19
N TRP A 136 -9.28 1.08 12.63
CA TRP A 136 -8.81 2.31 12.02
C TRP A 136 -8.11 1.98 10.69
N TRP A 137 -7.98 2.95 9.84
CA TRP A 137 -7.09 2.84 8.68
C TRP A 137 -5.91 3.78 8.82
N ALA A 138 -4.78 3.39 8.20
CA ALA A 138 -3.61 4.24 8.08
C ALA A 138 -3.72 5.09 6.82
N ASP A 139 -3.59 6.40 6.96
CA ASP A 139 -3.41 7.31 5.84
C ASP A 139 -1.95 7.78 5.83
N ALA A 140 -1.23 7.36 4.81
CA ALA A 140 0.17 7.72 4.56
C ALA A 140 0.33 8.34 3.16
N SER A 141 -0.74 8.92 2.61
CA SER A 141 -0.78 9.46 1.25
C SER A 141 -0.16 10.84 1.12
N ASP A 142 -0.03 11.58 2.23
CA ASP A 142 0.48 12.95 2.28
C ASP A 142 -0.22 13.93 1.30
N ASN A 143 -1.50 13.69 1.04
CA ASN A 143 -2.30 14.53 0.17
C ASN A 143 -2.98 15.71 0.88
N ASN A 144 -2.72 15.88 2.17
CA ASN A 144 -3.22 16.93 3.05
C ASN A 144 -4.75 16.95 3.25
N THR A 145 -5.45 15.88 2.87
CA THR A 145 -6.91 15.74 3.08
C THR A 145 -7.26 14.37 3.66
N VAL A 146 -8.33 14.33 4.45
CA VAL A 146 -9.01 13.10 4.86
C VAL A 146 -10.42 13.15 4.29
N ASP A 147 -10.70 12.23 3.36
CA ASP A 147 -11.95 12.16 2.64
C ASP A 147 -12.68 10.86 3.00
N ILE A 148 -13.89 10.98 3.58
CA ILE A 148 -14.69 9.84 4.00
C ILE A 148 -16.06 9.95 3.36
N ALA A 149 -16.36 9.11 2.40
CA ALA A 149 -17.63 9.11 1.68
C ALA A 149 -18.62 8.07 2.24
N GLY A 150 -19.90 8.27 1.94
CA GLY A 150 -20.96 7.32 2.26
C GLY A 150 -21.44 7.38 3.71
N LEU A 151 -21.22 8.49 4.40
CA LEU A 151 -21.77 8.71 5.73
C LEU A 151 -23.30 8.89 5.64
N PRO A 152 -24.11 8.11 6.38
CA PRO A 152 -25.54 8.29 6.41
C PRO A 152 -25.92 9.61 7.08
N PRO A 153 -27.16 10.09 6.90
CA PRO A 153 -27.66 11.22 7.69
C PRO A 153 -27.59 10.93 9.18
N GLY A 154 -27.14 11.92 9.96
CA GLY A 154 -27.03 11.79 11.41
C GLY A 154 -25.77 12.42 11.98
N GLN A 155 -25.55 12.23 13.28
CA GLN A 155 -24.37 12.68 13.97
C GLN A 155 -23.24 11.66 13.80
N HIS A 156 -22.05 12.17 13.45
CA HIS A 156 -20.84 11.39 13.25
C HIS A 156 -19.66 11.97 14.03
N LYS A 157 -18.67 11.13 14.26
CA LYS A 157 -17.42 11.49 14.90
C LYS A 157 -16.25 10.92 14.10
N VAL A 158 -15.30 11.77 13.76
CA VAL A 158 -14.01 11.36 13.17
C VAL A 158 -12.89 11.72 14.14
N LYS A 159 -12.06 10.74 14.44
CA LYS A 159 -10.85 10.91 15.24
C LYS A 159 -9.63 10.64 14.37
N ILE A 160 -8.73 11.62 14.30
CA ILE A 160 -7.49 11.57 13.55
C ILE A 160 -6.34 11.64 14.54
N GLN A 161 -5.43 10.69 14.44
CA GLN A 161 -4.28 10.55 15.32
C GLN A 161 -3.00 10.58 14.49
N LEU A 162 -2.04 11.40 14.87
CA LEU A 162 -0.70 11.34 14.30
C LEU A 162 0.10 10.26 15.03
N VAL A 163 0.62 9.31 14.29
CA VAL A 163 1.35 8.16 14.84
C VAL A 163 2.74 8.04 14.25
N ASP A 164 3.63 7.42 14.99
CA ASP A 164 4.97 7.05 14.51
C ASP A 164 4.93 5.82 13.58
N THR A 165 6.07 5.42 13.10
CA THR A 165 6.21 4.25 12.20
C THR A 165 5.90 2.91 12.88
N ASN A 166 5.74 2.88 14.19
CA ASN A 166 5.36 1.70 14.98
C ASN A 166 3.94 1.82 15.55
N HIS A 167 3.11 2.72 14.98
CA HIS A 167 1.70 2.97 15.36
C HIS A 167 1.48 3.55 16.77
N ASN A 168 2.53 4.08 17.43
CA ASN A 168 2.35 4.78 18.68
C ASN A 168 1.87 6.22 18.40
N VAL A 169 0.81 6.62 19.11
CA VAL A 169 0.27 7.98 19.00
C VAL A 169 1.23 8.98 19.64
N PHE A 170 1.58 10.03 18.93
CA PHE A 170 2.35 11.12 19.52
C PHE A 170 1.53 11.85 20.59
N PRO A 171 2.11 12.14 21.77
CA PRO A 171 1.40 12.81 22.86
C PRO A 171 0.74 14.13 22.41
N GLY A 172 -0.56 14.25 22.68
CA GLY A 172 -1.34 15.44 22.34
C GLY A 172 -1.69 15.58 20.84
N GLN A 173 -1.29 14.64 19.98
CA GLN A 173 -1.53 14.72 18.54
C GLN A 173 -2.75 13.89 18.13
N VAL A 174 -3.88 14.19 18.76
CA VAL A 174 -5.19 13.61 18.48
C VAL A 174 -6.20 14.72 18.27
N VAL A 175 -6.86 14.72 17.14
CA VAL A 175 -7.98 15.63 16.85
C VAL A 175 -9.25 14.81 16.70
N THR A 176 -10.30 15.20 17.42
CA THR A 176 -11.62 14.59 17.30
C THR A 176 -12.62 15.64 16.87
N GLN A 177 -13.33 15.38 15.81
CA GLN A 177 -14.38 16.25 15.26
C GLN A 177 -15.71 15.53 15.30
N THR A 178 -16.74 16.23 15.82
CA THR A 178 -18.14 15.78 15.78
C THR A 178 -18.91 16.71 14.86
N PHE A 179 -19.68 16.14 13.96
CA PHE A 179 -20.45 16.88 12.96
C PHE A 179 -21.76 16.16 12.66
N THR A 180 -22.64 16.82 11.93
CA THR A 180 -23.90 16.23 11.50
C THR A 180 -23.96 16.20 9.98
N VAL A 181 -24.23 15.03 9.42
CA VAL A 181 -24.59 14.87 8.01
C VAL A 181 -26.09 15.15 7.89
N PRO A 182 -26.52 16.17 7.12
CA PRO A 182 -27.94 16.47 6.94
C PRO A 182 -28.68 15.36 6.22
N ASP A 183 -29.99 15.24 6.46
CA ASP A 183 -30.84 14.38 5.64
C ASP A 183 -31.03 15.03 4.26
N TYR A 184 -30.31 14.52 3.27
CA TYR A 184 -30.38 14.98 1.89
C TYR A 184 -31.67 14.53 1.15
N ASN A 185 -32.39 13.53 1.67
CA ASN A 185 -33.67 13.11 1.10
C ASN A 185 -34.80 14.11 1.40
N SER A 186 -34.70 14.88 2.49
CA SER A 186 -35.69 15.90 2.86
C SER A 186 -35.76 17.09 1.90
N ARG A 187 -34.74 17.31 1.06
CA ARG A 187 -34.68 18.47 0.13
C ARG A 187 -35.47 18.27 -1.16
N HIS A 188 -35.89 17.03 -1.46
CA HIS A 188 -36.64 16.70 -2.67
C HIS A 188 -38.15 16.43 -2.42
N ALA A 189 -38.62 16.70 -1.20
CA ALA A 189 -40.02 16.54 -0.81
C ALA A 189 -40.82 17.86 -0.98
N HIS A 190 -40.72 18.47 -2.18
CA HIS A 190 -41.56 19.62 -2.58
C HIS A 190 -42.21 19.35 -3.92
#